data_da2be719daca0c274c503effaf1b6cc6
#
_entry.id   da2be719daca0c274c503effaf1b6cc6
#
_cell.length_a   1.000
_cell.length_b   1.000
_cell.length_c   1.000
_cell.angle_alpha   90.00
_cell.angle_beta   90.00
_cell.angle_gamma   90.00
#
_symmetry.space_group_name_H-M   'P 1'
#
loop_
_entity.id
_entity.type
_entity.pdbx_description
1 polymer ?
#
loop_
_entity_poly.entity_id
_entity_poly.type
_entity_poly.pdbx_seq_one_letter_code
_entity_poly.pdbx_strand_id
1 'polypeptide(L)'
;TKITAQELRDKLEEAEGEARRHLWLNDCLLLARTGNLEELDAFQKGLFYVQDPASRLAVLAAGPISGMRVLDCCAAPGGKSFAAAIAMENCGQVISCDLHPHKKKLIQAGADRLGLDIITPQTADGKVFHPEWERAFDLVLVDAPCSGLGVIRKKPDIRYKDPAPLEGLPEIQLAILSNAARYVRPGGTLLYSTCTLLRRENEEVIGTFLTRDSSFQKEPFVLPDPVGAAPEGMITLWPHRHDTDGFFICKLRKGEDSL
;
A
#
# COMPACT_ATOMS: atom_id res chain seq x y z
N THR A 1 1.47 18.14 2.20
CA THR A 1 2.07 18.16 0.85
C THR A 1 2.86 19.45 0.62
N LYS A 2 3.98 19.36 -0.13
CA LYS A 2 4.82 20.54 -0.46
C LYS A 2 4.17 21.46 -1.50
N ILE A 3 3.17 20.95 -2.24
CA ILE A 3 2.57 21.62 -3.40
C ILE A 3 1.16 21.08 -3.64
N THR A 4 0.27 21.88 -4.23
CA THR A 4 -1.05 21.43 -4.69
C THR A 4 -0.95 20.66 -6.01
N ALA A 5 -1.95 19.83 -6.32
CA ALA A 5 -2.00 19.12 -7.60
C ALA A 5 -2.06 20.09 -8.80
N GLN A 6 -2.66 21.27 -8.62
CA GLN A 6 -2.72 22.30 -9.67
C GLN A 6 -1.33 22.91 -9.94
N GLU A 7 -0.65 23.37 -8.89
CA GLU A 7 0.70 23.94 -9.02
C GLU A 7 1.70 22.91 -9.58
N LEU A 8 1.56 21.63 -9.19
CA LEU A 8 2.39 20.56 -9.76
C LEU A 8 2.11 20.37 -11.24
N ARG A 9 0.84 20.38 -11.65
CA ARG A 9 0.45 20.26 -13.06
C ARG A 9 1.08 21.37 -13.88
N ASP A 10 0.95 22.62 -13.43
CA ASP A 10 1.46 23.79 -14.15
C ASP A 10 3.00 23.69 -14.34
N LYS A 11 3.73 23.25 -13.30
CA LYS A 11 5.18 23.00 -13.40
C LYS A 11 5.56 21.87 -14.36
N LEU A 12 4.75 20.83 -14.46
CA LEU A 12 5.01 19.72 -15.35
C LEU A 12 4.69 20.06 -16.81
N GLU A 13 3.67 20.88 -17.04
CA GLU A 13 3.32 21.42 -18.38
C GLU A 13 4.40 22.40 -18.87
N GLU A 14 4.96 23.23 -17.98
CA GLU A 14 6.13 24.09 -18.29
C GLU A 14 7.37 23.29 -18.74
N ALA A 15 7.52 22.06 -18.25
CA ALA A 15 8.58 21.13 -18.61
C ALA A 15 8.24 20.25 -19.84
N GLU A 16 7.29 20.68 -20.68
CA GLU A 16 6.82 19.95 -21.88
C GLU A 16 6.22 18.56 -21.60
N GLY A 17 5.88 18.27 -20.37
CA GLY A 17 5.15 17.07 -19.96
C GLY A 17 3.63 17.22 -20.16
N GLU A 18 2.95 16.09 -20.34
CA GLU A 18 1.49 16.06 -20.30
C GLU A 18 1.03 15.63 -18.90
N ALA A 19 0.30 16.49 -18.19
CA ALA A 19 -0.25 16.21 -16.88
C ALA A 19 -1.76 16.45 -16.86
N ARG A 20 -2.53 15.42 -16.54
CA ARG A 20 -3.98 15.52 -16.41
C ARG A 20 -4.39 15.13 -15.00
N ARG A 21 -5.39 15.81 -14.42
CA ARG A 21 -5.97 15.39 -13.15
C ARG A 21 -6.57 13.99 -13.27
N HIS A 22 -6.37 13.17 -12.26
CA HIS A 22 -7.09 11.92 -12.15
C HIS A 22 -8.59 12.20 -11.97
N LEU A 23 -9.45 11.39 -12.61
CA LEU A 23 -10.89 11.67 -12.67
C LEU A 23 -11.57 11.70 -11.30
N TRP A 24 -11.05 10.93 -10.34
CA TRP A 24 -11.68 10.72 -9.04
C TRP A 24 -10.70 10.69 -7.85
N LEU A 25 -9.40 10.85 -8.08
CA LEU A 25 -8.39 11.07 -7.03
C LEU A 25 -7.88 12.51 -7.15
N ASN A 26 -8.40 13.41 -6.30
CA ASN A 26 -8.16 14.85 -6.41
C ASN A 26 -6.69 15.26 -6.18
N ASP A 27 -5.93 14.42 -5.46
CA ASP A 27 -4.52 14.62 -5.16
C ASP A 27 -3.58 13.89 -6.14
N CYS A 28 -4.11 13.33 -7.24
CA CYS A 28 -3.38 12.55 -8.21
C CYS A 28 -3.41 13.19 -9.60
N LEU A 29 -2.28 13.07 -10.30
CA LEU A 29 -2.13 13.42 -11.71
C LEU A 29 -1.79 12.17 -12.53
N LEU A 30 -2.33 12.10 -13.73
CA LEU A 30 -1.92 11.15 -14.77
C LEU A 30 -0.86 11.85 -15.63
N LEU A 31 0.32 11.25 -15.68
CA LEU A 31 1.46 11.80 -16.43
C LEU A 31 1.70 11.02 -17.71
N ALA A 32 1.97 11.73 -18.79
CA ALA A 32 2.40 11.17 -20.07
C ALA A 32 3.50 12.06 -20.68
N ARG A 33 4.33 11.46 -21.54
CA ARG A 33 5.40 12.16 -22.29
C ARG A 33 6.38 12.96 -21.41
N THR A 34 6.66 12.45 -20.22
CA THR A 34 7.53 13.13 -19.24
C THR A 34 9.02 12.83 -19.44
N GLY A 35 9.39 11.96 -20.40
CA GLY A 35 10.77 11.47 -20.50
C GLY A 35 11.19 10.67 -19.26
N ASN A 36 12.44 10.85 -18.85
CA ASN A 36 12.95 10.26 -17.61
C ASN A 36 12.45 11.06 -16.41
N LEU A 37 11.58 10.44 -15.60
CA LEU A 37 11.00 11.10 -14.41
C LEU A 37 12.05 11.57 -13.40
N GLU A 38 13.17 10.84 -13.28
CA GLU A 38 14.23 11.17 -12.33
C GLU A 38 14.99 12.48 -12.71
N GLU A 39 14.90 12.89 -13.97
CA GLU A 39 15.51 14.13 -14.47
C GLU A 39 14.60 15.35 -14.28
N LEU A 40 13.32 15.15 -14.00
CA LEU A 40 12.39 16.26 -13.76
C LEU A 40 12.74 17.00 -12.47
N ASP A 41 12.89 18.31 -12.53
CA ASP A 41 13.14 19.19 -11.37
C ASP A 41 12.07 19.00 -10.29
N ALA A 42 10.80 18.87 -10.67
CA ALA A 42 9.70 18.61 -9.75
C ALA A 42 9.85 17.27 -9.01
N PHE A 43 10.39 16.23 -9.67
CA PHE A 43 10.66 14.94 -9.03
C PHE A 43 11.85 15.06 -8.07
N GLN A 44 12.95 15.64 -8.51
CA GLN A 44 14.16 15.81 -7.70
C GLN A 44 13.89 16.65 -6.43
N LYS A 45 13.05 17.69 -6.53
CA LYS A 45 12.58 18.48 -5.38
C LYS A 45 11.57 17.76 -4.48
N GLY A 46 11.18 16.53 -4.83
CA GLY A 46 10.25 15.74 -4.04
C GLY A 46 8.84 16.32 -4.00
N LEU A 47 8.39 16.93 -5.08
CA LEU A 47 7.04 17.49 -5.16
C LEU A 47 5.97 16.42 -5.43
N PHE A 48 6.39 15.25 -5.91
CA PHE A 48 5.51 14.10 -6.14
C PHE A 48 6.26 12.76 -6.06
N TYR A 49 5.50 11.69 -5.99
CA TYR A 49 5.96 10.31 -6.16
C TYR A 49 5.02 9.57 -7.10
N VAL A 50 5.48 8.45 -7.65
CA VAL A 50 4.70 7.66 -8.62
C VAL A 50 4.05 6.48 -7.92
N GLN A 51 2.74 6.30 -8.12
CA GLN A 51 1.98 5.20 -7.55
C GLN A 51 0.81 4.84 -8.47
N ASP A 52 0.44 3.56 -8.52
CA ASP A 52 -0.81 3.15 -9.16
C ASP A 52 -2.03 3.58 -8.31
N PRO A 53 -3.13 4.02 -8.94
CA PRO A 53 -4.36 4.37 -8.22
C PRO A 53 -4.86 3.27 -7.28
N ALA A 54 -4.74 1.98 -7.65
CA ALA A 54 -5.13 0.87 -6.77
C ALA A 54 -4.34 0.84 -5.46
N SER A 55 -3.01 1.07 -5.52
CA SER A 55 -2.17 1.18 -4.32
C SER A 55 -2.55 2.39 -3.46
N ARG A 56 -2.93 3.51 -4.07
CA ARG A 56 -3.43 4.70 -3.35
C ARG A 56 -4.75 4.38 -2.65
N LEU A 57 -5.67 3.67 -3.32
CA LEU A 57 -6.95 3.25 -2.73
C LEU A 57 -6.78 2.34 -1.53
N ALA A 58 -5.77 1.46 -1.52
CA ALA A 58 -5.49 0.62 -0.35
C ALA A 58 -5.16 1.46 0.89
N VAL A 59 -4.38 2.53 0.74
CA VAL A 59 -4.07 3.45 1.85
C VAL A 59 -5.29 4.26 2.27
N LEU A 60 -6.14 4.67 1.33
CA LEU A 60 -7.42 5.34 1.65
C LEU A 60 -8.35 4.41 2.44
N ALA A 61 -8.45 3.12 2.05
CA ALA A 61 -9.22 2.12 2.80
C ALA A 61 -8.67 1.91 4.22
N ALA A 62 -7.34 1.90 4.37
CA ALA A 62 -6.68 1.79 5.68
C ALA A 62 -7.01 2.98 6.60
N GLY A 63 -7.10 4.19 6.05
CA GLY A 63 -7.49 5.40 6.77
C GLY A 63 -6.46 5.87 7.81
N PRO A 64 -5.15 6.01 7.47
CA PRO A 64 -4.18 6.57 8.40
C PRO A 64 -4.50 8.02 8.72
N ILE A 65 -4.40 8.38 10.00
CA ILE A 65 -4.61 9.74 10.50
C ILE A 65 -3.40 10.23 11.30
N SER A 66 -3.29 11.56 11.42
CA SER A 66 -2.21 12.22 12.17
C SER A 66 -2.03 11.66 13.57
N GLY A 67 -0.79 11.42 13.97
CA GLY A 67 -0.41 10.89 15.28
C GLY A 67 -0.36 9.36 15.39
N MET A 68 -0.86 8.61 14.40
CA MET A 68 -0.81 7.14 14.42
C MET A 68 0.61 6.59 14.38
N ARG A 69 0.77 5.37 14.93
CA ARG A 69 1.90 4.49 14.70
C ARG A 69 1.52 3.46 13.63
N VAL A 70 2.18 3.51 12.50
CA VAL A 70 1.92 2.65 11.33
C VAL A 70 3.10 1.72 11.09
N LEU A 71 2.83 0.45 10.81
CA LEU A 71 3.81 -0.51 10.32
C LEU A 71 3.44 -0.92 8.88
N ASP A 72 4.38 -0.83 7.96
CA ASP A 72 4.26 -1.37 6.59
C ASP A 72 5.23 -2.55 6.46
N CYS A 73 4.69 -3.78 6.43
CA CYS A 73 5.48 -5.01 6.53
C CYS A 73 6.20 -5.40 5.24
N CYS A 74 5.74 -4.92 4.08
CA CYS A 74 6.29 -5.24 2.76
C CYS A 74 6.40 -3.97 1.91
N ALA A 75 7.08 -2.96 2.45
CA ALA A 75 6.94 -1.56 2.05
C ALA A 75 7.52 -1.21 0.68
N ALA A 76 8.59 -1.90 0.24
CA ALA A 76 9.35 -1.44 -0.93
C ALA A 76 8.54 -1.44 -2.24
N PRO A 77 8.66 -0.38 -3.03
CA PRO A 77 9.64 0.73 -2.95
C PRO A 77 9.26 1.90 -2.04
N GLY A 78 8.17 1.82 -1.25
CA GLY A 78 7.79 2.83 -0.27
C GLY A 78 6.46 3.54 -0.56
N GLY A 79 5.84 3.29 -1.70
CA GLY A 79 4.67 4.05 -2.14
C GLY A 79 3.50 4.10 -1.14
N LYS A 80 3.19 2.99 -0.45
CA LYS A 80 2.14 2.94 0.58
C LYS A 80 2.56 3.66 1.86
N SER A 81 3.81 3.48 2.28
CA SER A 81 4.40 4.22 3.40
C SER A 81 4.38 5.74 3.15
N PHE A 82 4.75 6.18 1.94
CA PHE A 82 4.70 7.61 1.58
C PHE A 82 3.25 8.13 1.59
N ALA A 83 2.32 7.38 1.01
CA ALA A 83 0.91 7.74 1.02
C ALA A 83 0.35 7.85 2.45
N ALA A 84 0.72 6.92 3.34
CA ALA A 84 0.33 6.94 4.75
C ALA A 84 0.91 8.16 5.47
N ALA A 85 2.22 8.42 5.34
CA ALA A 85 2.88 9.56 5.97
C ALA A 85 2.31 10.91 5.50
N ILE A 86 1.96 11.03 4.21
CA ILE A 86 1.29 12.21 3.65
C ILE A 86 -0.12 12.38 4.25
N ALA A 87 -0.91 11.30 4.33
CA ALA A 87 -2.24 11.33 4.94
C ALA A 87 -2.19 11.65 6.43
N MET A 88 -1.10 11.28 7.11
CA MET A 88 -0.82 11.62 8.51
C MET A 88 -0.24 13.04 8.68
N GLU A 89 -0.14 13.84 7.63
CA GLU A 89 0.42 15.19 7.67
C GLU A 89 1.87 15.22 8.22
N ASN A 90 2.64 14.15 7.96
CA ASN A 90 3.99 13.95 8.48
C ASN A 90 4.07 14.03 10.02
N CYS A 91 3.04 13.55 10.72
CA CYS A 91 2.92 13.53 12.18
C CYS A 91 2.59 12.13 12.67
N GLY A 92 3.37 11.60 13.62
CA GLY A 92 3.28 10.22 14.11
C GLY A 92 4.53 9.41 13.80
N GLN A 93 4.37 8.13 13.44
CA GLN A 93 5.48 7.24 13.09
C GLN A 93 5.06 6.23 12.03
N VAL A 94 5.91 6.02 11.01
CA VAL A 94 5.74 4.97 10.01
C VAL A 94 7.02 4.12 10.00
N ILE A 95 6.93 2.87 10.44
CA ILE A 95 8.01 1.87 10.29
C ILE A 95 7.76 1.13 8.97
N SER A 96 8.73 1.21 8.06
CA SER A 96 8.62 0.65 6.70
C SER A 96 9.61 -0.49 6.52
N CYS A 97 9.12 -1.73 6.48
CA CYS A 97 9.93 -2.94 6.46
C CYS A 97 9.98 -3.57 5.06
N ASP A 98 11.14 -4.11 4.71
CA ASP A 98 11.29 -5.03 3.58
C ASP A 98 12.36 -6.07 3.91
N LEU A 99 12.23 -7.25 3.32
CA LEU A 99 13.16 -8.37 3.50
C LEU A 99 14.58 -8.05 3.03
N HIS A 100 14.71 -7.22 1.97
CA HIS A 100 15.97 -6.99 1.29
C HIS A 100 16.62 -5.67 1.69
N PRO A 101 17.89 -5.67 2.18
CA PRO A 101 18.57 -4.44 2.61
C PRO A 101 18.70 -3.36 1.53
N HIS A 102 18.84 -3.75 0.24
CA HIS A 102 18.92 -2.78 -0.85
C HIS A 102 17.59 -2.02 -1.05
N LYS A 103 16.45 -2.64 -0.76
CA LYS A 103 15.14 -2.02 -0.84
C LYS A 103 14.90 -1.00 0.28
N LYS A 104 15.49 -1.23 1.47
CA LYS A 104 15.50 -0.23 2.55
C LYS A 104 16.08 1.10 2.06
N LYS A 105 17.16 1.07 1.26
CA LYS A 105 17.77 2.29 0.70
C LYS A 105 16.84 3.03 -0.26
N LEU A 106 16.02 2.30 -1.02
CA LEU A 106 15.02 2.92 -1.91
C LEU A 106 13.93 3.65 -1.12
N ILE A 107 13.44 3.03 -0.04
CA ILE A 107 12.45 3.66 0.85
C ILE A 107 13.05 4.91 1.47
N GLN A 108 14.27 4.84 2.01
CA GLN A 108 14.95 5.98 2.61
C GLN A 108 15.12 7.13 1.62
N ALA A 109 15.68 6.86 0.43
CA ALA A 109 15.87 7.88 -0.59
C ALA A 109 14.55 8.55 -1.01
N GLY A 110 13.46 7.77 -1.11
CA GLY A 110 12.13 8.30 -1.39
C GLY A 110 11.59 9.18 -0.27
N ALA A 111 11.73 8.75 0.98
CA ALA A 111 11.31 9.51 2.16
C ALA A 111 12.08 10.83 2.28
N ASP A 112 13.42 10.79 2.15
CA ASP A 112 14.28 11.97 2.20
C ASP A 112 13.91 12.97 1.11
N ARG A 113 13.76 12.51 -0.13
CA ARG A 113 13.36 13.32 -1.28
C ARG A 113 12.01 14.01 -1.06
N LEU A 114 11.05 13.28 -0.52
CA LEU A 114 9.69 13.78 -0.23
C LEU A 114 9.64 14.64 1.04
N GLY A 115 10.65 14.58 1.92
CA GLY A 115 10.67 15.25 3.22
C GLY A 115 9.69 14.63 4.22
N LEU A 116 9.62 13.29 4.25
CA LEU A 116 8.73 12.52 5.11
C LEU A 116 9.52 11.98 6.31
N ASP A 117 9.72 12.81 7.31
CA ASP A 117 10.62 12.58 8.45
C ASP A 117 10.12 11.50 9.43
N ILE A 118 8.80 11.20 9.41
CA ILE A 118 8.20 10.17 10.27
C ILE A 118 8.44 8.75 9.77
N ILE A 119 9.03 8.57 8.58
CA ILE A 119 9.29 7.25 8.00
C ILE A 119 10.64 6.73 8.48
N THR A 120 10.63 5.54 9.05
CA THR A 120 11.82 4.81 9.50
C THR A 120 11.93 3.49 8.74
N PRO A 121 12.76 3.40 7.69
CA PRO A 121 12.94 2.14 6.96
C PRO A 121 13.75 1.12 7.76
N GLN A 122 13.31 -0.14 7.76
CA GLN A 122 13.99 -1.25 8.42
C GLN A 122 14.11 -2.47 7.50
N THR A 123 15.10 -3.31 7.75
CA THR A 123 15.21 -4.63 7.11
C THR A 123 14.61 -5.64 8.07
N ALA A 124 13.50 -6.28 7.68
CA ALA A 124 12.85 -7.30 8.49
C ALA A 124 12.16 -8.33 7.59
N ASP A 125 12.21 -9.61 7.98
CA ASP A 125 11.38 -10.65 7.37
C ASP A 125 9.98 -10.58 7.99
N GLY A 126 8.96 -10.32 7.19
CA GLY A 126 7.57 -10.23 7.65
C GLY A 126 7.04 -11.50 8.32
N LYS A 127 7.72 -12.65 8.16
CA LYS A 127 7.38 -13.92 8.82
C LYS A 127 8.02 -14.07 10.21
N VAL A 128 9.03 -13.27 10.54
CA VAL A 128 9.76 -13.35 11.82
C VAL A 128 9.12 -12.38 12.82
N PHE A 129 8.84 -12.89 14.02
CA PHE A 129 8.25 -12.08 15.07
C PHE A 129 9.26 -11.18 15.78
N HIS A 130 8.88 -9.94 15.96
CA HIS A 130 9.61 -8.90 16.67
C HIS A 130 8.85 -8.56 17.96
N PRO A 131 9.30 -9.03 19.14
CA PRO A 131 8.58 -8.82 20.40
C PRO A 131 8.34 -7.35 20.74
N GLU A 132 9.26 -6.46 20.37
CA GLU A 132 9.19 -5.03 20.61
C GLU A 132 8.05 -4.33 19.83
N TRP A 133 7.47 -5.00 18.87
CA TRP A 133 6.35 -4.51 18.06
C TRP A 133 5.00 -5.08 18.48
N GLU A 134 4.97 -6.02 19.41
CA GLU A 134 3.73 -6.67 19.80
C GLU A 134 2.70 -5.65 20.31
N ARG A 135 1.51 -5.65 19.67
CA ARG A 135 0.37 -4.77 19.99
C ARG A 135 0.72 -3.28 20.00
N ALA A 136 1.70 -2.84 19.18
CA ALA A 136 2.28 -1.52 19.25
C ALA A 136 1.75 -0.54 18.21
N PHE A 137 1.00 -1.00 17.19
CA PHE A 137 0.61 -0.18 16.04
C PHE A 137 -0.90 0.01 15.95
N ASP A 138 -1.30 1.24 15.60
CA ASP A 138 -2.67 1.62 15.29
C ASP A 138 -3.12 1.01 13.96
N LEU A 139 -2.20 0.97 12.99
CA LEU A 139 -2.40 0.47 11.65
C LEU A 139 -1.20 -0.37 11.20
N VAL A 140 -1.49 -1.57 10.71
CA VAL A 140 -0.49 -2.43 10.06
C VAL A 140 -0.90 -2.67 8.61
N LEU A 141 0.00 -2.39 7.68
CA LEU A 141 -0.16 -2.61 6.24
C LEU A 141 0.61 -3.88 5.83
N VAL A 142 -0.06 -4.77 5.13
CA VAL A 142 0.51 -5.97 4.53
C VAL A 142 0.20 -5.96 3.03
N ASP A 143 1.06 -5.28 2.26
CA ASP A 143 1.05 -5.39 0.79
C ASP A 143 1.85 -6.63 0.40
N ALA A 144 1.18 -7.78 0.46
CA ALA A 144 1.84 -9.06 0.45
C ALA A 144 2.56 -9.36 -0.87
N PRO A 145 3.73 -10.04 -0.83
CA PRO A 145 4.33 -10.57 -2.04
C PRO A 145 3.34 -11.51 -2.73
N CYS A 146 3.11 -11.31 -4.03
CA CYS A 146 2.07 -12.01 -4.77
C CYS A 146 2.52 -12.34 -6.20
N SER A 147 1.71 -13.10 -6.93
CA SER A 147 1.97 -13.45 -8.33
C SER A 147 2.06 -12.25 -9.26
N GLY A 148 1.46 -11.12 -8.90
CA GLY A 148 1.46 -9.90 -9.70
C GLY A 148 0.55 -9.96 -10.94
N LEU A 149 -0.35 -10.94 -11.04
CA LEU A 149 -1.19 -11.12 -12.22
C LEU A 149 -2.17 -9.97 -12.47
N GLY A 150 -2.38 -9.10 -11.49
CA GLY A 150 -3.19 -7.88 -11.66
C GLY A 150 -2.50 -6.79 -12.48
N VAL A 151 -1.16 -6.80 -12.58
CA VAL A 151 -0.39 -5.74 -13.27
C VAL A 151 0.03 -6.14 -14.70
N ILE A 152 -0.56 -7.16 -15.28
CA ILE A 152 -0.26 -7.67 -16.63
C ILE A 152 -0.32 -6.57 -17.69
N ARG A 153 -1.25 -5.62 -17.59
CA ARG A 153 -1.36 -4.51 -18.55
C ARG A 153 -0.10 -3.63 -18.60
N LYS A 154 0.65 -3.53 -17.51
CA LYS A 154 1.91 -2.77 -17.40
C LYS A 154 3.15 -3.65 -17.58
N LYS A 155 3.03 -4.92 -17.21
CA LYS A 155 4.10 -5.92 -17.23
C LYS A 155 3.64 -7.17 -17.95
N PRO A 156 3.48 -7.14 -19.30
CA PRO A 156 2.94 -8.26 -20.08
C PRO A 156 3.79 -9.53 -19.98
N ASP A 157 5.07 -9.42 -19.66
CA ASP A 157 5.99 -10.55 -19.48
C ASP A 157 5.60 -11.50 -18.34
N ILE A 158 4.76 -11.04 -17.41
CA ILE A 158 4.22 -11.88 -16.32
C ILE A 158 3.49 -13.10 -16.88
N ARG A 159 2.85 -13.00 -18.06
CA ARG A 159 2.15 -14.11 -18.72
C ARG A 159 3.04 -15.30 -19.08
N TYR A 160 4.34 -15.07 -19.19
CA TYR A 160 5.34 -16.06 -19.60
C TYR A 160 6.17 -16.59 -18.43
N LYS A 161 5.88 -16.16 -17.19
CA LYS A 161 6.56 -16.67 -16.01
C LYS A 161 6.13 -18.10 -15.72
N ASP A 162 7.08 -18.90 -15.25
CA ASP A 162 6.80 -20.22 -14.70
C ASP A 162 5.80 -20.10 -13.53
N PRO A 163 4.67 -20.82 -13.57
CA PRO A 163 3.70 -20.80 -12.47
C PRO A 163 4.15 -21.55 -11.23
N ALA A 164 5.11 -22.48 -11.31
CA ALA A 164 5.50 -23.33 -10.19
C ALA A 164 5.95 -22.56 -8.93
N PRO A 165 6.76 -21.47 -9.02
CA PRO A 165 7.12 -20.67 -7.85
C PRO A 165 5.93 -19.93 -7.21
N LEU A 166 4.79 -19.84 -7.90
CA LEU A 166 3.60 -19.14 -7.41
C LEU A 166 2.74 -20.01 -6.50
N GLU A 167 2.96 -21.32 -6.47
CA GLU A 167 2.12 -22.25 -5.69
C GLU A 167 2.28 -22.05 -4.18
N GLY A 168 3.48 -21.71 -3.70
CA GLY A 168 3.77 -21.45 -2.29
C GLY A 168 3.45 -20.03 -1.79
N LEU A 169 2.92 -19.14 -2.64
CA LEU A 169 2.62 -17.77 -2.25
C LEU A 169 1.53 -17.65 -1.18
N PRO A 170 0.40 -18.40 -1.24
CA PRO A 170 -0.64 -18.31 -0.21
C PRO A 170 -0.13 -18.62 1.19
N GLU A 171 0.76 -19.62 1.35
CA GLU A 171 1.35 -19.97 2.64
C GLU A 171 2.26 -18.84 3.16
N ILE A 172 3.05 -18.24 2.30
CA ILE A 172 3.93 -17.10 2.63
C ILE A 172 3.06 -15.90 3.04
N GLN A 173 2.03 -15.60 2.28
CA GLN A 173 1.10 -14.51 2.54
C GLN A 173 0.39 -14.68 3.88
N LEU A 174 -0.11 -15.88 4.15
CA LEU A 174 -0.75 -16.21 5.42
C LEU A 174 0.22 -16.11 6.60
N ALA A 175 1.47 -16.55 6.44
CA ALA A 175 2.49 -16.44 7.48
C ALA A 175 2.82 -14.97 7.81
N ILE A 176 2.98 -14.13 6.79
CA ILE A 176 3.20 -12.69 6.96
C ILE A 176 1.98 -12.04 7.63
N LEU A 177 0.77 -12.32 7.14
CA LEU A 177 -0.47 -11.75 7.68
C LEU A 177 -0.67 -12.13 9.16
N SER A 178 -0.46 -13.42 9.49
CA SER A 178 -0.60 -13.91 10.87
C SER A 178 0.44 -13.31 11.82
N ASN A 179 1.66 -13.08 11.35
CA ASN A 179 2.68 -12.41 12.15
C ASN A 179 2.36 -10.92 12.32
N ALA A 180 1.97 -10.22 11.25
CA ALA A 180 1.59 -8.82 11.25
C ALA A 180 0.39 -8.54 12.19
N ALA A 181 -0.56 -9.45 12.28
CA ALA A 181 -1.72 -9.36 13.17
C ALA A 181 -1.33 -9.22 14.66
N ARG A 182 -0.21 -9.79 15.07
CA ARG A 182 0.31 -9.68 16.44
C ARG A 182 0.73 -8.27 16.80
N TYR A 183 1.12 -7.47 15.81
CA TYR A 183 1.60 -6.10 15.99
C TYR A 183 0.48 -5.08 16.11
N VAL A 184 -0.74 -5.43 15.67
CA VAL A 184 -1.91 -4.58 15.77
C VAL A 184 -2.35 -4.48 17.22
N ARG A 185 -2.51 -3.27 17.76
CA ARG A 185 -3.08 -3.05 19.09
C ARG A 185 -4.57 -3.42 19.12
N PRO A 186 -5.17 -3.65 20.30
CA PRO A 186 -6.63 -3.74 20.43
C PRO A 186 -7.31 -2.53 19.80
N GLY A 187 -8.42 -2.74 19.08
CA GLY A 187 -9.09 -1.70 18.32
C GLY A 187 -8.28 -1.10 17.16
N GLY A 188 -7.14 -1.69 16.78
CA GLY A 188 -6.33 -1.27 15.64
C GLY A 188 -6.78 -1.90 14.32
N THR A 189 -6.20 -1.44 13.24
CA THR A 189 -6.51 -1.86 11.85
C THR A 189 -5.38 -2.68 11.26
N LEU A 190 -5.74 -3.78 10.57
CA LEU A 190 -4.85 -4.56 9.70
C LEU A 190 -5.37 -4.48 8.28
N LEU A 191 -4.56 -3.95 7.37
CA LEU A 191 -4.90 -3.92 5.94
C LEU A 191 -4.08 -4.98 5.21
N TYR A 192 -4.75 -5.86 4.49
CA TYR A 192 -4.14 -6.80 3.56
C TYR A 192 -4.40 -6.35 2.13
N SER A 193 -3.37 -6.37 1.30
CA SER A 193 -3.50 -6.06 -0.13
C SER A 193 -2.55 -6.87 -0.99
N THR A 194 -2.94 -7.08 -2.25
CA THR A 194 -2.13 -7.74 -3.28
C THR A 194 -2.39 -7.11 -4.65
N CYS A 195 -1.41 -7.17 -5.53
CA CYS A 195 -1.56 -6.82 -6.94
C CYS A 195 -1.86 -8.06 -7.80
N THR A 196 -2.69 -8.98 -7.32
CA THR A 196 -3.17 -10.16 -8.04
C THR A 196 -4.69 -10.27 -8.01
N LEU A 197 -5.26 -11.02 -8.96
CA LEU A 197 -6.68 -11.30 -9.05
C LEU A 197 -7.01 -12.75 -8.65
N LEU A 198 -6.01 -13.52 -8.17
CA LEU A 198 -6.19 -14.92 -7.80
C LEU A 198 -6.84 -15.03 -6.41
N ARG A 199 -8.00 -15.66 -6.35
CA ARG A 199 -8.74 -15.88 -5.10
C ARG A 199 -7.93 -16.62 -4.04
N ARG A 200 -7.08 -17.58 -4.47
CA ARG A 200 -6.22 -18.33 -3.56
C ARG A 200 -5.21 -17.47 -2.82
N GLU A 201 -4.81 -16.33 -3.40
CA GLU A 201 -3.90 -15.34 -2.79
C GLU A 201 -4.65 -14.21 -2.05
N ASN A 202 -5.95 -14.13 -2.19
CA ASN A 202 -6.82 -13.06 -1.73
C ASN A 202 -7.84 -13.57 -0.70
N GLU A 203 -9.06 -13.84 -1.13
CA GLU A 203 -10.19 -14.22 -0.25
C GLU A 203 -9.91 -15.50 0.54
N GLU A 204 -9.19 -16.48 -0.03
CA GLU A 204 -8.89 -17.74 0.64
C GLU A 204 -7.82 -17.57 1.73
N VAL A 205 -6.82 -16.67 1.53
CA VAL A 205 -5.86 -16.29 2.58
C VAL A 205 -6.59 -15.62 3.74
N ILE A 206 -7.46 -14.65 3.44
CA ILE A 206 -8.26 -13.93 4.46
C ILE A 206 -9.18 -14.91 5.21
N GLY A 207 -9.89 -15.79 4.48
CA GLY A 207 -10.76 -16.79 5.09
C GLY A 207 -10.00 -17.72 6.05
N THR A 208 -8.83 -18.21 5.63
CA THR A 208 -7.97 -19.05 6.45
C THR A 208 -7.45 -18.29 7.69
N PHE A 209 -7.04 -17.04 7.51
CA PHE A 209 -6.60 -16.20 8.63
C PHE A 209 -7.70 -16.00 9.68
N LEU A 210 -8.90 -15.61 9.26
CA LEU A 210 -10.03 -15.36 10.18
C LEU A 210 -10.52 -16.64 10.89
N THR A 211 -10.32 -17.81 10.28
CA THR A 211 -10.61 -19.09 10.95
C THR A 211 -9.60 -19.39 12.07
N ARG A 212 -8.34 -18.93 11.93
CA ARG A 212 -7.27 -19.15 12.90
C ARG A 212 -7.20 -18.09 13.99
N ASP A 213 -7.63 -16.86 13.68
CA ASP A 213 -7.60 -15.74 14.61
C ASP A 213 -8.95 -15.01 14.66
N SER A 214 -9.77 -15.43 15.62
CA SER A 214 -11.11 -14.86 15.85
C SER A 214 -11.10 -13.47 16.49
N SER A 215 -9.93 -12.95 16.87
CA SER A 215 -9.81 -11.58 17.40
C SER A 215 -9.98 -10.51 16.32
N PHE A 216 -9.96 -10.88 15.04
CA PHE A 216 -10.17 -9.98 13.91
C PHE A 216 -11.53 -10.20 13.24
N GLN A 217 -12.08 -9.11 12.73
CA GLN A 217 -13.25 -9.14 11.85
C GLN A 217 -13.04 -8.22 10.65
N LYS A 218 -13.73 -8.51 9.55
CA LYS A 218 -13.73 -7.62 8.38
C LYS A 218 -14.45 -6.32 8.72
N GLU A 219 -13.84 -5.19 8.35
CA GLU A 219 -14.38 -3.85 8.61
C GLU A 219 -14.82 -3.20 7.28
N PRO A 220 -16.12 -2.86 7.12
CA PRO A 220 -16.60 -2.13 5.95
C PRO A 220 -15.84 -0.81 5.75
N PHE A 221 -15.67 -0.41 4.48
CA PHE A 221 -15.07 0.87 4.13
C PHE A 221 -15.69 1.44 2.85
N VAL A 222 -15.44 2.73 2.62
CA VAL A 222 -15.90 3.44 1.43
C VAL A 222 -14.69 4.06 0.74
N LEU A 223 -14.63 3.89 -0.56
CA LEU A 223 -13.64 4.50 -1.45
C LEU A 223 -14.29 5.57 -2.31
N PRO A 224 -13.53 6.48 -2.92
CA PRO A 224 -14.07 7.47 -3.83
C PRO A 224 -14.87 6.84 -4.98
N ASP A 225 -15.92 7.51 -5.44
CA ASP A 225 -16.59 7.13 -6.68
C ASP A 225 -15.60 7.18 -7.86
N PRO A 226 -15.70 6.26 -8.81
CA PRO A 226 -16.77 5.28 -9.03
C PRO A 226 -16.56 3.92 -8.33
N VAL A 227 -15.55 3.78 -7.44
CA VAL A 227 -15.27 2.51 -6.75
C VAL A 227 -16.33 2.22 -5.67
N GLY A 228 -16.65 3.21 -4.84
CA GLY A 228 -17.75 3.16 -3.90
C GLY A 228 -17.50 2.31 -2.65
N ALA A 229 -18.58 1.75 -2.11
CA ALA A 229 -18.56 1.02 -0.84
C ALA A 229 -18.07 -0.42 -0.98
N ALA A 230 -17.34 -0.89 0.03
CA ALA A 230 -16.94 -2.28 0.26
C ALA A 230 -17.60 -2.80 1.56
N PRO A 231 -18.89 -3.16 1.55
CA PRO A 231 -19.64 -3.52 2.75
C PRO A 231 -19.15 -4.81 3.40
N GLU A 232 -18.54 -5.69 2.61
CA GLU A 232 -17.94 -6.93 3.11
C GLU A 232 -16.53 -6.75 3.70
N GLY A 233 -16.03 -5.50 3.80
CA GLY A 233 -14.68 -5.19 4.27
C GLY A 233 -13.58 -5.62 3.32
N MET A 234 -13.92 -5.98 2.07
CA MET A 234 -12.96 -6.34 1.03
C MET A 234 -13.49 -5.98 -0.36
N ILE A 235 -12.56 -5.73 -1.28
CA ILE A 235 -12.89 -5.42 -2.68
C ILE A 235 -11.79 -5.89 -3.62
N THR A 236 -12.17 -6.35 -4.80
CA THR A 236 -11.26 -6.59 -5.92
C THR A 236 -11.43 -5.49 -6.96
N LEU A 237 -10.36 -4.77 -7.23
CA LEU A 237 -10.31 -3.76 -8.29
C LEU A 237 -10.00 -4.46 -9.62
N TRP A 238 -10.81 -4.18 -10.62
CA TRP A 238 -10.70 -4.77 -11.95
C TRP A 238 -10.28 -3.71 -12.96
N PRO A 239 -9.23 -3.94 -13.78
CA PRO A 239 -8.74 -2.95 -14.73
C PRO A 239 -9.82 -2.39 -15.68
N HIS A 240 -10.72 -3.25 -16.15
CA HIS A 240 -11.78 -2.89 -17.08
C HIS A 240 -12.98 -2.17 -16.45
N ARG A 241 -13.05 -2.12 -15.10
CA ARG A 241 -14.14 -1.46 -14.35
C ARG A 241 -13.68 -0.19 -13.66
N HIS A 242 -12.45 -0.19 -13.15
CA HIS A 242 -11.97 0.86 -12.25
C HIS A 242 -10.81 1.66 -12.85
N ASP A 243 -10.36 1.31 -14.07
CA ASP A 243 -9.18 1.90 -14.73
C ASP A 243 -7.90 1.94 -13.84
N THR A 244 -7.74 0.93 -13.00
CA THR A 244 -6.59 0.69 -12.13
C THR A 244 -5.86 -0.57 -12.56
N ASP A 245 -4.75 -0.92 -11.90
CA ASP A 245 -4.28 -2.29 -11.93
C ASP A 245 -5.28 -3.24 -11.25
N GLY A 246 -5.22 -4.53 -11.59
CA GLY A 246 -5.94 -5.55 -10.85
C GLY A 246 -5.38 -5.65 -9.44
N PHE A 247 -6.22 -5.48 -8.43
CA PHE A 247 -5.77 -5.32 -7.06
C PHE A 247 -6.82 -5.81 -6.07
N PHE A 248 -6.38 -6.36 -4.95
CA PHE A 248 -7.25 -6.78 -3.86
C PHE A 248 -6.96 -5.97 -2.60
N ILE A 249 -7.99 -5.60 -1.89
CA ILE A 249 -7.92 -4.86 -0.62
C ILE A 249 -8.86 -5.54 0.38
N CYS A 250 -8.37 -5.84 1.57
CA CYS A 250 -9.18 -6.28 2.70
C CYS A 250 -8.78 -5.50 3.95
N LYS A 251 -9.76 -4.90 4.60
CA LYS A 251 -9.61 -4.20 5.88
C LYS A 251 -10.15 -5.05 7.01
N LEU A 252 -9.32 -5.21 8.02
CA LEU A 252 -9.62 -5.99 9.22
C LEU A 252 -9.48 -5.12 10.46
N ARG A 253 -10.39 -5.29 11.41
CA ARG A 253 -10.37 -4.63 12.71
C ARG A 253 -10.08 -5.64 13.80
N LYS A 254 -9.11 -5.35 14.65
CA LYS A 254 -8.88 -6.14 15.87
C LYS A 254 -9.90 -5.77 16.94
N GLY A 255 -10.48 -6.77 17.59
CA GLY A 255 -11.36 -6.56 18.74
C GLY A 255 -10.66 -5.79 19.86
N GLU A 256 -11.44 -5.11 20.68
CA GLU A 256 -10.95 -4.54 21.95
C GLU A 256 -10.62 -5.66 22.92
N ASP A 257 -9.72 -5.41 23.88
CA ASP A 257 -9.54 -6.33 25.00
C ASP A 257 -10.84 -6.39 25.82
N SER A 258 -11.34 -7.57 26.08
CA SER A 258 -12.44 -7.73 27.05
C SER A 258 -11.96 -7.23 28.42
N LEU A 259 -12.66 -6.22 28.94
CA LEU A 259 -12.44 -5.70 30.29
C LEU A 259 -12.70 -6.77 31.34
#